data_0914781586934ad0255e20d26a3e8b4d
#
_entry.id   0914781586934ad0255e20d26a3e8b4d
#
_cell.length_a   1.000
_cell.length_b   1.000
_cell.length_c   1.000
_cell.angle_alpha   90.00
_cell.angle_beta   90.00
_cell.angle_gamma   90.00
#
_symmetry.space_group_name_H-M   'P 1'
#
loop_
_entity.id
_entity.type
_entity.pdbx_description
1 polymer ?
#
loop_
_entity_poly.entity_id
_entity_poly.type
_entity_poly.pdbx_seq_one_letter_code
_entity_poly.pdbx_strand_id
1 'polypeptide(L)'
;MKRNLLYAIVVVLIVIAIGAAVYYYFATVPAPGSEVIKVALVLPGSKSDHGWSQSAFEGLMAAKKKYDIEVDYTEYVLPPEAGDVIRDYCEKGYKLIIVHDFLAKDAVLAAAADYPDIYFCYPTGMDLRTNVASYWSWNHETSYLAGMLAAGLTNSSKVGVYAAVQIPTIVCCLESFKLGVKEMAEELGKTVEIYEAYTGTFEDVAKGYEAVETFASYRADVVYGTGDGINVGGMEAARTYGVYFIGGCGDQHPLDPEKVIASCDWGGEEMICDIIGKFLNGTLQGNVKYEYTLGGGIGPHFAKYYEDIAPEELVQRINETEQAILNGTKTIPKYTEPGSVDP
;
A
#
# COMPACT_ATOMS: atom_id res chain seq x y z
N MET A 1 -78.00 -9.56 -13.47
CA MET A 1 -76.89 -10.27 -12.78
C MET A 1 -75.83 -10.86 -13.74
N LYS A 2 -76.22 -11.66 -14.76
CA LYS A 2 -75.22 -12.32 -15.65
C LYS A 2 -74.29 -11.37 -16.43
N ARG A 3 -74.76 -10.19 -16.86
CA ARG A 3 -73.99 -9.21 -17.65
C ARG A 3 -72.90 -8.57 -16.82
N ASN A 4 -73.16 -8.25 -15.55
CA ASN A 4 -72.14 -7.63 -14.66
C ASN A 4 -71.04 -8.64 -14.25
N LEU A 5 -71.39 -9.93 -14.13
CA LEU A 5 -70.44 -11.01 -13.87
C LEU A 5 -69.49 -11.19 -15.06
N LEU A 6 -70.02 -11.11 -16.31
CA LEU A 6 -69.18 -11.20 -17.51
C LEU A 6 -68.19 -10.06 -17.61
N TYR A 7 -68.60 -8.82 -17.31
CA TYR A 7 -67.65 -7.67 -17.26
C TYR A 7 -66.62 -7.82 -16.21
N ALA A 8 -66.93 -8.32 -15.01
CA ALA A 8 -65.98 -8.58 -13.96
C ALA A 8 -64.94 -9.61 -14.39
N ILE A 9 -65.33 -10.70 -15.04
CA ILE A 9 -64.40 -11.72 -15.55
C ILE A 9 -63.50 -11.16 -16.63
N VAL A 10 -63.98 -10.34 -17.55
CA VAL A 10 -63.18 -9.71 -18.62
C VAL A 10 -62.15 -8.76 -18.02
N VAL A 11 -62.53 -7.95 -17.03
CA VAL A 11 -61.60 -7.05 -16.35
C VAL A 11 -60.46 -7.83 -15.64
N VAL A 12 -60.80 -8.92 -14.94
CA VAL A 12 -59.80 -9.77 -14.28
C VAL A 12 -58.82 -10.39 -15.28
N LEU A 13 -59.33 -10.88 -16.42
CA LEU A 13 -58.47 -11.45 -17.47
C LEU A 13 -57.55 -10.41 -18.11
N ILE A 14 -58.02 -9.18 -18.30
CA ILE A 14 -57.19 -8.07 -18.80
C ILE A 14 -56.09 -7.73 -17.79
N VAL A 15 -56.40 -7.66 -16.49
CA VAL A 15 -55.40 -7.38 -15.45
C VAL A 15 -54.34 -8.48 -15.38
N ILE A 16 -54.79 -9.77 -15.49
CA ILE A 16 -53.86 -10.92 -15.54
C ILE A 16 -52.96 -10.84 -16.79
N ALA A 17 -53.52 -10.52 -17.94
CA ALA A 17 -52.78 -10.40 -19.20
C ALA A 17 -51.75 -9.26 -19.15
N ILE A 18 -52.10 -8.10 -18.58
CA ILE A 18 -51.18 -6.99 -18.37
C ILE A 18 -50.09 -7.38 -17.38
N GLY A 19 -50.42 -8.01 -16.26
CA GLY A 19 -49.46 -8.50 -15.27
C GLY A 19 -48.49 -9.52 -15.87
N ALA A 20 -48.97 -10.45 -16.67
CA ALA A 20 -48.14 -11.43 -17.38
C ALA A 20 -47.23 -10.76 -18.45
N ALA A 21 -47.75 -9.78 -19.19
CA ALA A 21 -46.97 -9.03 -20.18
C ALA A 21 -45.88 -8.19 -19.51
N VAL A 22 -46.15 -7.53 -18.39
CA VAL A 22 -45.19 -6.77 -17.59
C VAL A 22 -44.13 -7.69 -17.00
N TYR A 23 -44.56 -8.84 -16.42
CA TYR A 23 -43.66 -9.87 -15.93
C TYR A 23 -42.74 -10.40 -17.04
N TYR A 24 -43.32 -10.75 -18.20
CA TYR A 24 -42.60 -11.25 -19.37
C TYR A 24 -41.61 -10.16 -19.88
N TYR A 25 -42.01 -8.89 -19.93
CA TYR A 25 -41.12 -7.79 -20.31
C TYR A 25 -39.92 -7.68 -19.37
N PHE A 26 -40.12 -7.63 -18.05
CA PHE A 26 -39.02 -7.60 -17.07
C PHE A 26 -38.22 -8.89 -17.00
N ALA A 27 -38.77 -10.03 -17.36
CA ALA A 27 -38.06 -11.32 -17.37
C ALA A 27 -37.26 -11.57 -18.66
N THR A 28 -37.65 -10.93 -19.77
CA THR A 28 -37.03 -11.16 -21.11
C THR A 28 -36.24 -9.97 -21.65
N VAL A 29 -36.56 -8.75 -21.20
CA VAL A 29 -35.68 -7.62 -21.46
C VAL A 29 -34.52 -7.73 -20.46
N PRO A 30 -33.29 -7.99 -20.92
CA PRO A 30 -32.13 -7.86 -20.02
C PRO A 30 -32.25 -6.51 -19.36
N ALA A 31 -32.06 -6.43 -18.05
CA ALA A 31 -31.78 -5.16 -17.39
C ALA A 31 -30.77 -4.45 -18.28
N PRO A 32 -30.94 -3.13 -18.60
CA PRO A 32 -29.94 -2.41 -19.38
C PRO A 32 -28.62 -2.75 -18.74
N GLY A 33 -27.76 -3.46 -19.50
CA GLY A 33 -26.55 -4.08 -18.96
C GLY A 33 -25.83 -2.99 -18.18
N SER A 34 -25.64 -3.19 -16.89
CA SER A 34 -24.83 -2.29 -16.11
C SER A 34 -23.50 -2.26 -16.85
N GLU A 35 -23.21 -1.09 -17.44
CA GLU A 35 -21.94 -0.91 -18.16
C GLU A 35 -20.85 -1.35 -17.21
N VAL A 36 -20.06 -2.36 -17.61
CA VAL A 36 -18.99 -2.90 -16.74
C VAL A 36 -18.08 -1.75 -16.38
N ILE A 37 -17.94 -1.50 -15.08
CA ILE A 37 -17.13 -0.39 -14.59
C ILE A 37 -15.67 -0.66 -14.96
N LYS A 38 -15.02 0.34 -15.56
CA LYS A 38 -13.61 0.28 -15.96
C LYS A 38 -12.75 1.02 -14.96
N VAL A 39 -11.68 0.37 -14.50
CA VAL A 39 -10.69 0.90 -13.56
C VAL A 39 -9.30 0.82 -14.19
N ALA A 40 -8.56 1.93 -14.18
CA ALA A 40 -7.19 1.99 -14.69
C ALA A 40 -6.19 2.23 -13.57
N LEU A 41 -4.97 1.66 -13.75
CA LEU A 41 -3.83 1.88 -12.87
C LEU A 41 -2.65 2.38 -13.72
N VAL A 42 -2.07 3.51 -13.31
CA VAL A 42 -0.87 4.09 -13.92
C VAL A 42 0.29 3.93 -12.96
N LEU A 43 1.35 3.25 -13.40
CA LEU A 43 2.50 2.87 -12.60
C LEU A 43 3.77 3.61 -13.06
N PRO A 44 4.59 4.16 -12.14
CA PRO A 44 5.87 4.78 -12.49
C PRO A 44 6.95 3.76 -12.84
N GLY A 45 6.85 2.54 -12.32
CA GLY A 45 7.80 1.44 -12.49
C GLY A 45 7.17 0.18 -13.08
N SER A 46 7.87 -0.93 -12.91
CA SER A 46 7.41 -2.26 -13.35
C SER A 46 6.40 -2.85 -12.38
N LYS A 47 5.39 -3.53 -12.89
CA LYS A 47 4.51 -4.41 -12.10
C LYS A 47 5.23 -5.60 -11.44
N SER A 48 6.53 -5.72 -11.63
CA SER A 48 7.40 -6.78 -11.10
C SER A 48 8.64 -6.19 -10.44
N ASP A 49 8.52 -5.00 -9.81
CA ASP A 49 9.62 -4.30 -9.14
C ASP A 49 9.89 -4.80 -7.71
N HIS A 50 9.13 -5.78 -7.24
CA HIS A 50 9.19 -6.33 -5.89
C HIS A 50 8.96 -5.29 -4.78
N GLY A 51 8.19 -4.25 -5.09
CA GLY A 51 7.92 -3.15 -4.16
C GLY A 51 6.69 -2.35 -4.54
N TRP A 52 6.90 -1.07 -4.83
CA TRP A 52 5.88 -0.04 -4.99
C TRP A 52 4.86 -0.34 -6.10
N SER A 53 5.32 -0.52 -7.34
CA SER A 53 4.42 -0.72 -8.47
C SER A 53 3.79 -2.10 -8.47
N GLN A 54 4.53 -3.15 -8.07
CA GLN A 54 4.03 -4.52 -8.04
C GLN A 54 2.86 -4.66 -7.09
N SER A 55 2.97 -4.18 -5.86
CA SER A 55 1.90 -4.34 -4.87
C SER A 55 0.63 -3.58 -5.25
N ALA A 56 0.76 -2.42 -5.91
CA ALA A 56 -0.41 -1.73 -6.47
C ALA A 56 -1.07 -2.52 -7.62
N PHE A 57 -0.26 -3.13 -8.48
CA PHE A 57 -0.76 -4.01 -9.54
C PHE A 57 -1.46 -5.25 -8.98
N GLU A 58 -0.90 -5.87 -7.94
CA GLU A 58 -1.51 -7.01 -7.23
C GLU A 58 -2.87 -6.61 -6.67
N GLY A 59 -3.00 -5.41 -6.10
CA GLY A 59 -4.27 -4.87 -5.61
C GLY A 59 -5.31 -4.65 -6.71
N LEU A 60 -4.90 -4.17 -7.90
CA LEU A 60 -5.77 -4.08 -9.06
C LEU A 60 -6.27 -5.47 -9.48
N MET A 61 -5.37 -6.47 -9.49
CA MET A 61 -5.72 -7.85 -9.85
C MET A 61 -6.60 -8.52 -8.78
N ALA A 62 -6.37 -8.25 -7.50
CA ALA A 62 -7.22 -8.70 -6.40
C ALA A 62 -8.64 -8.11 -6.53
N ALA A 63 -8.75 -6.82 -6.84
CA ALA A 63 -10.03 -6.17 -7.11
C ALA A 63 -10.74 -6.76 -8.33
N LYS A 64 -10.04 -7.02 -9.44
CA LYS A 64 -10.59 -7.70 -10.62
C LYS A 64 -11.15 -9.09 -10.29
N LYS A 65 -10.47 -9.83 -9.40
CA LYS A 65 -10.91 -11.16 -8.96
C LYS A 65 -12.16 -11.08 -8.06
N LYS A 66 -12.26 -10.00 -7.27
CA LYS A 66 -13.30 -9.82 -6.26
C LYS A 66 -14.57 -9.17 -6.80
N TYR A 67 -14.43 -8.30 -7.81
CA TYR A 67 -15.52 -7.47 -8.34
C TYR A 67 -15.67 -7.70 -9.84
N ASP A 68 -16.89 -7.51 -10.36
CA ASP A 68 -17.19 -7.56 -11.79
C ASP A 68 -16.81 -6.22 -12.45
N ILE A 69 -15.52 -6.06 -12.75
CA ILE A 69 -14.92 -4.85 -13.33
C ILE A 69 -13.96 -5.19 -14.48
N GLU A 70 -13.85 -4.28 -15.42
CA GLU A 70 -12.78 -4.28 -16.43
C GLU A 70 -11.60 -3.48 -15.89
N VAL A 71 -10.40 -4.02 -15.99
CA VAL A 71 -9.18 -3.34 -15.52
C VAL A 71 -8.14 -3.27 -16.61
N ASP A 72 -7.39 -2.17 -16.60
CA ASP A 72 -6.19 -1.98 -17.44
C ASP A 72 -5.11 -1.24 -16.66
N TYR A 73 -3.87 -1.30 -17.14
CA TYR A 73 -2.74 -0.63 -16.50
C TYR A 73 -1.67 -0.23 -17.52
N THR A 74 -0.90 0.79 -17.16
CA THR A 74 0.28 1.23 -17.94
C THR A 74 1.48 1.33 -17.00
N GLU A 75 2.58 0.68 -17.39
CA GLU A 75 3.87 0.65 -16.66
C GLU A 75 4.83 1.72 -17.20
N TYR A 76 5.81 2.11 -16.37
CA TYR A 76 6.90 3.02 -16.72
C TYR A 76 6.42 4.41 -17.18
N VAL A 77 5.33 4.90 -16.60
CA VAL A 77 4.80 6.22 -16.93
C VAL A 77 5.50 7.28 -16.07
N LEU A 78 6.38 8.04 -16.69
CA LEU A 78 7.06 9.15 -16.03
C LEU A 78 6.14 10.39 -15.94
N PRO A 79 6.37 11.29 -14.96
CA PRO A 79 5.51 12.46 -14.74
C PRO A 79 5.21 13.31 -15.99
N PRO A 80 6.15 13.55 -16.92
CA PRO A 80 5.85 14.31 -18.15
C PRO A 80 4.86 13.63 -19.10
N GLU A 81 4.77 12.29 -19.06
CA GLU A 81 3.92 11.47 -19.93
C GLU A 81 2.56 11.16 -19.28
N ALA A 82 2.46 11.32 -17.95
CA ALA A 82 1.28 10.93 -17.18
C ALA A 82 -0.01 11.61 -17.68
N GLY A 83 0.07 12.87 -18.11
CA GLY A 83 -1.10 13.60 -18.61
C GLY A 83 -1.73 12.97 -19.86
N ASP A 84 -0.93 12.48 -20.79
CA ASP A 84 -1.42 11.85 -22.00
C ASP A 84 -2.01 10.47 -21.73
N VAL A 85 -1.35 9.67 -20.87
CA VAL A 85 -1.84 8.35 -20.45
C VAL A 85 -3.17 8.46 -19.69
N ILE A 86 -3.28 9.41 -18.75
CA ILE A 86 -4.52 9.64 -17.98
C ILE A 86 -5.66 10.04 -18.92
N ARG A 87 -5.41 10.96 -19.87
CA ARG A 87 -6.40 11.40 -20.83
C ARG A 87 -6.89 10.26 -21.72
N ASP A 88 -5.99 9.40 -22.20
CA ASP A 88 -6.33 8.22 -23.00
C ASP A 88 -7.30 7.29 -22.25
N TYR A 89 -7.06 7.04 -20.95
CA TYR A 89 -8.00 6.29 -20.11
C TYR A 89 -9.34 7.00 -19.92
N CYS A 90 -9.36 8.33 -19.74
CA CYS A 90 -10.60 9.09 -19.66
C CYS A 90 -11.44 8.95 -20.92
N GLU A 91 -10.81 9.10 -22.10
CA GLU A 91 -11.47 9.00 -23.42
C GLU A 91 -11.97 7.58 -23.73
N LYS A 92 -11.32 6.54 -23.18
CA LYS A 92 -11.75 5.13 -23.24
C LYS A 92 -12.87 4.78 -22.25
N GLY A 93 -13.33 5.76 -21.45
CA GLY A 93 -14.49 5.61 -20.56
C GLY A 93 -14.19 4.95 -19.23
N TYR A 94 -12.94 4.95 -18.77
CA TYR A 94 -12.60 4.52 -17.41
C TYR A 94 -13.22 5.47 -16.38
N LYS A 95 -13.74 4.92 -15.28
CA LYS A 95 -14.48 5.66 -14.26
C LYS A 95 -13.70 5.92 -13.00
N LEU A 96 -12.67 5.11 -12.73
CA LEU A 96 -11.67 5.31 -11.69
C LEU A 96 -10.28 5.15 -12.33
N ILE A 97 -9.43 6.16 -12.14
CA ILE A 97 -8.03 6.14 -12.59
C ILE A 97 -7.14 6.34 -11.37
N ILE A 98 -6.37 5.32 -11.03
CA ILE A 98 -5.41 5.34 -9.93
C ILE A 98 -4.04 5.62 -10.53
N VAL A 99 -3.48 6.78 -10.22
CA VAL A 99 -2.13 7.17 -10.66
C VAL A 99 -1.18 6.95 -9.49
N HIS A 100 -0.42 5.87 -9.55
CA HIS A 100 0.40 5.40 -8.44
C HIS A 100 1.76 6.13 -8.35
N ASP A 101 1.73 7.43 -8.62
CA ASP A 101 2.90 8.30 -8.57
C ASP A 101 2.52 9.68 -8.00
N PHE A 102 3.15 10.07 -6.87
CA PHE A 102 2.92 11.39 -6.27
C PHE A 102 3.52 12.54 -7.10
N LEU A 103 4.53 12.27 -7.94
CA LEU A 103 5.13 13.26 -8.83
C LEU A 103 4.22 13.61 -10.02
N ALA A 104 3.26 12.76 -10.36
CA ALA A 104 2.28 13.00 -11.41
C ALA A 104 1.07 13.86 -10.95
N LYS A 105 1.13 14.43 -9.75
CA LYS A 105 0.04 15.24 -9.14
C LYS A 105 -0.57 16.26 -10.11
N ASP A 106 0.24 17.06 -10.78
CA ASP A 106 -0.27 18.14 -11.64
C ASP A 106 -1.06 17.60 -12.82
N ALA A 107 -0.64 16.46 -13.38
CA ALA A 107 -1.37 15.75 -14.43
C ALA A 107 -2.72 15.23 -13.94
N VAL A 108 -2.77 14.65 -12.72
CA VAL A 108 -4.01 14.21 -12.08
C VAL A 108 -4.98 15.35 -11.88
N LEU A 109 -4.50 16.48 -11.34
CA LEU A 109 -5.36 17.65 -11.06
C LEU A 109 -5.90 18.31 -12.33
N ALA A 110 -5.10 18.34 -13.41
CA ALA A 110 -5.53 18.82 -14.71
C ALA A 110 -6.63 17.92 -15.30
N ALA A 111 -6.40 16.60 -15.32
CA ALA A 111 -7.39 15.65 -15.81
C ALA A 111 -8.70 15.69 -14.97
N ALA A 112 -8.60 15.84 -13.66
CA ALA A 112 -9.76 15.94 -12.78
C ALA A 112 -10.63 17.18 -13.06
N ALA A 113 -10.02 18.27 -13.50
CA ALA A 113 -10.74 19.49 -13.92
C ALA A 113 -11.46 19.30 -15.27
N ASP A 114 -10.84 18.59 -16.21
CA ASP A 114 -11.37 18.35 -17.55
C ASP A 114 -12.44 17.24 -17.57
N TYR A 115 -12.36 16.28 -16.63
CA TYR A 115 -13.25 15.10 -16.55
C TYR A 115 -13.93 14.99 -15.17
N PRO A 116 -14.89 15.86 -14.85
CA PRO A 116 -15.51 15.92 -13.51
C PRO A 116 -16.32 14.69 -13.11
N ASP A 117 -16.71 13.84 -14.06
CA ASP A 117 -17.48 12.60 -13.84
C ASP A 117 -16.59 11.35 -13.66
N ILE A 118 -15.26 11.52 -13.69
CA ILE A 118 -14.27 10.48 -13.47
C ILE A 118 -13.61 10.71 -12.12
N TYR A 119 -13.41 9.64 -11.35
CA TYR A 119 -12.67 9.69 -10.09
C TYR A 119 -11.19 9.39 -10.30
N PHE A 120 -10.37 10.12 -9.57
CA PHE A 120 -8.91 9.96 -9.58
C PHE A 120 -8.41 9.72 -8.18
N CYS A 121 -7.40 8.84 -8.06
CA CYS A 121 -6.68 8.61 -6.82
C CYS A 121 -5.17 8.67 -7.07
N TYR A 122 -4.42 9.28 -6.14
CA TYR A 122 -2.97 9.26 -6.18
C TYR A 122 -2.39 9.24 -4.76
N PRO A 123 -1.17 8.68 -4.54
CA PRO A 123 -0.60 8.55 -3.21
C PRO A 123 -0.13 9.90 -2.65
N THR A 124 -0.08 10.03 -1.31
CA THR A 124 0.43 11.19 -0.54
C THR A 124 -0.18 12.55 -0.90
N GLY A 125 -1.28 12.60 -1.62
CA GLY A 125 -1.85 13.83 -2.16
C GLY A 125 -2.17 14.89 -1.12
N MET A 126 -1.65 16.10 -1.33
CA MET A 126 -1.95 17.28 -0.52
C MET A 126 -3.06 18.13 -1.17
N ASP A 127 -3.06 18.17 -2.50
CA ASP A 127 -4.02 18.92 -3.30
C ASP A 127 -5.11 17.97 -3.81
N LEU A 128 -6.30 18.11 -3.25
CA LEU A 128 -7.44 17.26 -3.58
C LEU A 128 -8.55 18.07 -4.26
N ARG A 129 -9.49 17.36 -4.92
CA ARG A 129 -10.67 17.93 -5.58
C ARG A 129 -11.90 17.08 -5.27
N THR A 130 -13.06 17.53 -5.66
CA THR A 130 -14.34 16.82 -5.45
C THR A 130 -14.36 15.41 -6.06
N ASN A 131 -13.55 15.17 -7.09
CA ASN A 131 -13.36 13.90 -7.76
C ASN A 131 -11.92 13.35 -7.64
N VAL A 132 -11.11 13.89 -6.73
CA VAL A 132 -9.74 13.44 -6.44
C VAL A 132 -9.62 13.06 -4.98
N ALA A 133 -9.26 11.81 -4.72
CA ALA A 133 -8.89 11.29 -3.41
C ALA A 133 -7.38 10.99 -3.35
N SER A 134 -6.86 10.87 -2.16
CA SER A 134 -5.50 10.41 -1.92
C SER A 134 -5.50 9.20 -1.00
N TYR A 135 -4.48 8.37 -1.11
CA TYR A 135 -4.25 7.25 -0.21
C TYR A 135 -2.79 7.19 0.21
N TRP A 136 -2.55 6.63 1.39
CA TRP A 136 -1.20 6.40 1.89
C TRP A 136 -1.16 5.35 2.98
N SER A 137 -0.13 4.53 2.97
CA SER A 137 0.22 3.62 4.04
C SER A 137 1.28 4.24 4.95
N TRP A 138 1.00 4.26 6.24
CA TRP A 138 1.96 4.69 7.25
C TRP A 138 2.66 3.48 7.86
N ASN A 139 3.86 3.20 7.39
CA ASN A 139 4.66 2.06 7.86
C ASN A 139 5.40 2.33 9.17
N HIS A 140 5.08 3.39 9.89
CA HIS A 140 5.75 3.74 11.15
C HIS A 140 5.59 2.66 12.23
N GLU A 141 4.44 2.00 12.29
CA GLU A 141 4.18 0.94 13.27
C GLU A 141 4.98 -0.32 12.95
N THR A 142 5.03 -0.73 11.68
CA THR A 142 5.85 -1.87 11.24
C THR A 142 7.35 -1.58 11.35
N SER A 143 7.77 -0.36 11.01
CA SER A 143 9.16 0.09 11.18
C SER A 143 9.59 0.11 12.66
N TYR A 144 8.68 0.47 13.57
CA TYR A 144 8.94 0.37 15.00
C TYR A 144 9.19 -1.09 15.44
N LEU A 145 8.35 -2.03 14.96
CA LEU A 145 8.57 -3.47 15.22
C LEU A 145 9.88 -3.97 14.62
N ALA A 146 10.26 -3.48 13.43
CA ALA A 146 11.56 -3.76 12.81
C ALA A 146 12.73 -3.27 13.68
N GLY A 147 12.58 -2.09 14.31
CA GLY A 147 13.56 -1.56 15.24
C GLY A 147 13.70 -2.42 16.51
N MET A 148 12.59 -2.89 17.07
CA MET A 148 12.61 -3.82 18.21
C MET A 148 13.33 -5.12 17.82
N LEU A 149 13.03 -5.67 16.64
CA LEU A 149 13.69 -6.88 16.14
C LEU A 149 15.19 -6.67 15.98
N ALA A 150 15.60 -5.57 15.33
CA ALA A 150 17.01 -5.25 15.11
C ALA A 150 17.78 -5.12 16.44
N ALA A 151 17.21 -4.39 17.40
CA ALA A 151 17.82 -4.26 18.72
C ALA A 151 17.89 -5.60 19.46
N GLY A 152 16.86 -6.42 19.38
CA GLY A 152 16.84 -7.73 20.04
C GLY A 152 17.85 -8.71 19.47
N LEU A 153 18.04 -8.71 18.14
CA LEU A 153 18.91 -9.67 17.44
C LEU A 153 20.37 -9.26 17.34
N THR A 154 20.68 -7.95 17.36
CA THR A 154 22.08 -7.53 17.19
C THR A 154 22.99 -8.11 18.26
N ASN A 155 24.08 -8.76 17.81
CA ASN A 155 25.17 -9.25 18.65
C ASN A 155 26.29 -8.21 18.76
N SER A 156 26.44 -7.36 17.74
CA SER A 156 27.47 -6.29 17.70
C SER A 156 27.08 -5.04 18.49
N SER A 157 25.81 -4.94 18.91
CA SER A 157 25.18 -3.72 19.42
C SER A 157 25.21 -2.56 18.41
N LYS A 158 25.17 -2.87 17.11
CA LYS A 158 25.21 -1.91 16.01
C LYS A 158 24.22 -2.33 14.93
N VAL A 159 23.36 -1.40 14.54
CA VAL A 159 22.35 -1.64 13.51
C VAL A 159 22.41 -0.53 12.45
N GLY A 160 21.96 -0.83 11.25
CA GLY A 160 21.87 0.13 10.17
C GLY A 160 20.41 0.40 9.76
N VAL A 161 20.14 1.61 9.30
CA VAL A 161 18.89 1.95 8.63
C VAL A 161 19.17 2.90 7.46
N TYR A 162 18.56 2.60 6.32
CA TYR A 162 18.66 3.51 5.17
C TYR A 162 17.34 3.65 4.42
N ALA A 163 17.21 4.76 3.73
CA ALA A 163 16.05 5.08 2.91
C ALA A 163 16.44 5.84 1.64
N ALA A 164 15.48 5.98 0.72
CA ALA A 164 15.68 6.69 -0.53
C ALA A 164 15.88 8.20 -0.32
N VAL A 165 14.86 8.90 0.14
CA VAL A 165 14.82 10.37 0.22
C VAL A 165 14.13 10.86 1.49
N GLN A 166 14.43 12.12 1.87
CA GLN A 166 13.84 12.74 3.05
C GLN A 166 12.48 13.38 2.74
N ILE A 167 11.45 12.54 2.58
CA ILE A 167 10.06 13.00 2.56
C ILE A 167 9.36 12.54 3.85
N PRO A 168 8.33 13.26 4.33
CA PRO A 168 7.73 13.02 5.65
C PRO A 168 7.36 11.57 5.93
N THR A 169 6.84 10.86 4.95
CA THR A 169 6.41 9.46 5.07
C THR A 169 7.60 8.49 5.20
N ILE A 170 8.70 8.75 4.49
CA ILE A 170 9.92 7.95 4.56
C ILE A 170 10.70 8.26 5.84
N VAL A 171 10.81 9.55 6.21
CA VAL A 171 11.39 9.96 7.49
C VAL A 171 10.68 9.29 8.65
N CYS A 172 9.35 9.20 8.59
CA CYS A 172 8.54 8.55 9.61
C CYS A 172 8.93 7.07 9.82
N CYS A 173 9.29 6.35 8.77
CA CYS A 173 9.77 4.96 8.88
C CYS A 173 11.09 4.89 9.64
N LEU A 174 12.08 5.75 9.28
CA LEU A 174 13.40 5.74 9.92
C LEU A 174 13.31 6.15 11.39
N GLU A 175 12.57 7.22 11.70
CA GLU A 175 12.41 7.69 13.08
C GLU A 175 11.69 6.64 13.96
N SER A 176 10.70 5.95 13.39
CA SER A 176 10.00 4.88 14.13
C SER A 176 10.87 3.64 14.32
N PHE A 177 11.71 3.29 13.34
CA PHE A 177 12.73 2.26 13.53
C PHE A 177 13.68 2.61 14.68
N LYS A 178 14.22 3.84 14.70
CA LYS A 178 15.08 4.31 15.77
C LYS A 178 14.40 4.26 17.14
N LEU A 179 13.11 4.65 17.20
CA LEU A 179 12.32 4.53 18.43
C LEU A 179 12.21 3.07 18.90
N GLY A 180 11.92 2.15 17.98
CA GLY A 180 11.85 0.72 18.28
C GLY A 180 13.18 0.15 18.79
N VAL A 181 14.30 0.54 18.16
CA VAL A 181 15.65 0.18 18.62
C VAL A 181 15.90 0.70 20.04
N LYS A 182 15.61 1.97 20.29
CA LYS A 182 15.85 2.61 21.58
C LYS A 182 15.05 1.94 22.70
N GLU A 183 13.72 1.82 22.54
CA GLU A 183 12.86 1.26 23.58
C GLU A 183 13.23 -0.22 23.89
N MET A 184 13.52 -1.03 22.87
CA MET A 184 13.94 -2.42 23.06
C MET A 184 15.33 -2.51 23.70
N ALA A 185 16.27 -1.67 23.30
CA ALA A 185 17.62 -1.64 23.91
C ALA A 185 17.56 -1.25 25.40
N GLU A 186 16.72 -0.26 25.77
CA GLU A 186 16.44 0.12 27.15
C GLU A 186 15.84 -1.05 27.96
N GLU A 187 14.84 -1.76 27.38
CA GLU A 187 14.21 -2.93 28.00
C GLU A 187 15.22 -4.06 28.25
N LEU A 188 16.16 -4.27 27.30
CA LEU A 188 17.23 -5.27 27.42
C LEU A 188 18.44 -4.80 28.24
N GLY A 189 18.43 -3.57 28.75
CA GLY A 189 19.53 -2.99 29.54
C GLY A 189 20.84 -2.86 28.76
N LYS A 190 20.79 -2.65 27.42
CA LYS A 190 21.95 -2.49 26.55
C LYS A 190 21.90 -1.17 25.76
N THR A 191 23.03 -0.78 25.20
CA THR A 191 23.13 0.35 24.28
C THR A 191 23.30 -0.21 22.87
N VAL A 192 22.55 0.32 21.90
CA VAL A 192 22.65 -0.04 20.48
C VAL A 192 22.95 1.23 19.69
N GLU A 193 24.03 1.21 18.93
CA GLU A 193 24.42 2.31 18.02
C GLU A 193 23.68 2.16 16.69
N ILE A 194 23.12 3.25 16.17
CA ILE A 194 22.34 3.28 14.94
C ILE A 194 23.09 4.06 13.86
N TYR A 195 23.34 3.44 12.71
CA TYR A 195 23.87 4.09 11.52
C TYR A 195 22.72 4.39 10.55
N GLU A 196 22.62 5.64 10.09
CA GLU A 196 21.55 6.12 9.22
C GLU A 196 22.11 6.65 7.91
N ALA A 197 21.43 6.38 6.79
CA ALA A 197 21.77 6.94 5.49
C ALA A 197 20.54 7.21 4.62
N TYR A 198 20.64 8.23 3.76
CA TYR A 198 19.71 8.47 2.66
C TYR A 198 20.47 8.33 1.34
N THR A 199 20.00 7.46 0.46
CA THR A 199 20.67 7.14 -0.82
C THR A 199 20.46 8.19 -1.90
N GLY A 200 19.42 9.02 -1.77
CA GLY A 200 19.02 10.03 -2.75
C GLY A 200 18.22 9.48 -3.94
N THR A 201 17.90 8.20 -3.95
CA THR A 201 17.20 7.50 -5.05
C THR A 201 16.40 6.31 -4.51
N PHE A 202 15.33 5.92 -5.23
CA PHE A 202 14.57 4.70 -4.92
C PHE A 202 15.12 3.48 -5.66
N GLU A 203 15.72 3.68 -6.86
CA GLU A 203 15.95 2.62 -7.84
C GLU A 203 17.43 2.21 -8.00
N ASP A 204 18.38 3.03 -7.58
CA ASP A 204 19.80 2.76 -7.79
C ASP A 204 20.32 1.64 -6.88
N VAL A 205 20.39 0.43 -7.45
CA VAL A 205 20.86 -0.79 -6.77
C VAL A 205 22.25 -0.61 -6.14
N ALA A 206 23.17 0.10 -6.82
CA ALA A 206 24.53 0.31 -6.32
C ALA A 206 24.53 1.16 -5.04
N LYS A 207 23.63 2.14 -4.93
CA LYS A 207 23.51 2.98 -3.73
C LYS A 207 23.00 2.21 -2.50
N GLY A 208 22.09 1.26 -2.70
CA GLY A 208 21.66 0.38 -1.62
C GLY A 208 22.77 -0.55 -1.16
N TYR A 209 23.54 -1.10 -2.10
CA TYR A 209 24.71 -1.92 -1.80
C TYR A 209 25.76 -1.13 -0.99
N GLU A 210 26.15 0.09 -1.46
CA GLU A 210 27.10 0.98 -0.78
C GLU A 210 26.66 1.33 0.66
N ALA A 211 25.37 1.53 0.90
CA ALA A 211 24.84 1.83 2.23
C ALA A 211 25.06 0.66 3.19
N VAL A 212 24.68 -0.55 2.81
CA VAL A 212 24.84 -1.75 3.66
C VAL A 212 26.32 -2.13 3.82
N GLU A 213 27.14 -2.02 2.76
CA GLU A 213 28.59 -2.20 2.84
C GLU A 213 29.21 -1.26 3.88
N THR A 214 28.79 0.02 3.86
CA THR A 214 29.27 1.01 4.84
C THR A 214 28.90 0.62 6.26
N PHE A 215 27.63 0.23 6.50
CA PHE A 215 27.18 -0.19 7.81
C PHE A 215 27.90 -1.46 8.30
N ALA A 216 28.10 -2.43 7.41
CA ALA A 216 28.87 -3.65 7.70
C ALA A 216 30.33 -3.33 8.06
N SER A 217 30.94 -2.34 7.42
CA SER A 217 32.31 -1.88 7.78
C SER A 217 32.40 -1.33 9.21
N TYR A 218 31.29 -0.75 9.70
CA TYR A 218 31.15 -0.32 11.11
C TYR A 218 30.70 -1.45 12.05
N ARG A 219 30.52 -2.67 11.51
CA ARG A 219 30.08 -3.88 12.19
C ARG A 219 28.60 -3.90 12.55
N ALA A 220 27.76 -3.15 11.85
CA ALA A 220 26.31 -3.38 11.94
C ALA A 220 26.01 -4.80 11.43
N ASP A 221 25.22 -5.56 12.16
CA ASP A 221 24.89 -6.94 11.86
C ASP A 221 23.40 -7.16 11.56
N VAL A 222 22.57 -6.11 11.71
CA VAL A 222 21.17 -6.06 11.27
C VAL A 222 20.93 -4.71 10.59
N VAL A 223 20.32 -4.72 9.41
CA VAL A 223 20.02 -3.51 8.62
C VAL A 223 18.56 -3.51 8.17
N TYR A 224 17.90 -2.37 8.31
CA TYR A 224 16.59 -2.09 7.73
C TYR A 224 16.73 -1.16 6.53
N GLY A 225 16.17 -1.56 5.39
CA GLY A 225 16.12 -0.74 4.18
C GLY A 225 14.69 -0.41 3.77
N THR A 226 14.41 0.85 3.42
CA THR A 226 13.11 1.25 2.89
C THR A 226 13.26 1.90 1.51
N GLY A 227 12.92 1.12 0.48
CA GLY A 227 13.00 1.48 -0.93
C GLY A 227 12.79 0.27 -1.82
N ASP A 228 12.83 0.49 -3.12
CA ASP A 228 12.60 -0.52 -4.17
C ASP A 228 13.94 -1.09 -4.67
N GLY A 229 14.49 -0.56 -5.76
CA GLY A 229 15.77 -1.01 -6.31
C GLY A 229 16.95 -0.91 -5.34
N ILE A 230 16.96 0.11 -4.44
CA ILE A 230 18.00 0.21 -3.40
C ILE A 230 17.98 -0.98 -2.43
N ASN A 231 16.82 -1.58 -2.17
CA ASN A 231 16.74 -2.76 -1.31
C ASN A 231 17.29 -4.02 -2.00
N VAL A 232 17.18 -4.13 -3.32
CA VAL A 232 17.81 -5.22 -4.09
C VAL A 232 19.34 -5.19 -3.87
N GLY A 233 19.96 -4.02 -3.98
CA GLY A 233 21.39 -3.85 -3.68
C GLY A 233 21.73 -4.08 -2.22
N GLY A 234 20.88 -3.60 -1.32
CA GLY A 234 21.04 -3.81 0.13
C GLY A 234 21.04 -5.28 0.52
N MET A 235 20.14 -6.07 -0.05
CA MET A 235 20.08 -7.53 0.17
C MET A 235 21.32 -8.25 -0.37
N GLU A 236 21.83 -7.85 -1.55
CA GLU A 236 23.06 -8.40 -2.12
C GLU A 236 24.26 -8.13 -1.20
N ALA A 237 24.38 -6.90 -0.68
CA ALA A 237 25.42 -6.56 0.29
C ALA A 237 25.22 -7.31 1.62
N ALA A 238 23.99 -7.44 2.12
CA ALA A 238 23.69 -8.19 3.32
C ALA A 238 24.14 -9.67 3.21
N ARG A 239 23.93 -10.28 2.05
CA ARG A 239 24.45 -11.63 1.74
C ARG A 239 25.96 -11.66 1.73
N THR A 240 26.60 -10.66 1.09
CA THR A 240 28.06 -10.57 0.96
C THR A 240 28.76 -10.43 2.30
N TYR A 241 28.21 -9.59 3.19
CA TYR A 241 28.82 -9.27 4.48
C TYR A 241 28.26 -10.07 5.66
N GLY A 242 27.30 -10.96 5.42
CA GLY A 242 26.73 -11.80 6.48
C GLY A 242 25.79 -11.06 7.44
N VAL A 243 25.21 -9.94 7.01
CA VAL A 243 24.30 -9.10 7.79
C VAL A 243 22.87 -9.61 7.63
N TYR A 244 22.03 -9.51 8.66
CA TYR A 244 20.60 -9.70 8.52
C TYR A 244 19.93 -8.47 7.92
N PHE A 245 18.94 -8.71 7.08
CA PHE A 245 18.20 -7.64 6.39
C PHE A 245 16.72 -7.64 6.78
N ILE A 246 16.18 -6.46 7.04
CA ILE A 246 14.75 -6.22 7.18
C ILE A 246 14.32 -5.41 5.97
N GLY A 247 13.38 -5.94 5.19
CA GLY A 247 12.87 -5.30 3.98
C GLY A 247 11.82 -4.23 4.26
N GLY A 248 11.68 -3.27 3.35
CA GLY A 248 10.60 -2.29 3.31
C GLY A 248 9.97 -2.20 1.92
N CYS A 249 8.80 -1.60 1.81
CA CYS A 249 8.02 -1.42 0.57
C CYS A 249 7.37 -2.67 -0.02
N GLY A 250 7.44 -3.82 0.61
CA GLY A 250 6.82 -5.08 0.18
C GLY A 250 7.38 -6.24 0.98
N ASP A 251 6.80 -7.43 0.83
CA ASP A 251 7.42 -8.63 1.38
C ASP A 251 8.59 -9.07 0.51
N GLN A 252 9.80 -8.80 0.98
CA GLN A 252 11.05 -9.07 0.27
C GLN A 252 11.73 -10.38 0.68
N HIS A 253 11.20 -11.12 1.66
CA HIS A 253 11.75 -12.41 2.06
C HIS A 253 11.90 -13.41 0.90
N PRO A 254 10.95 -13.53 -0.05
CA PRO A 254 11.11 -14.46 -1.17
C PRO A 254 12.32 -14.18 -2.06
N LEU A 255 12.89 -12.96 -2.02
CA LEU A 255 14.08 -12.59 -2.82
C LEU A 255 15.37 -13.11 -2.21
N ASP A 256 15.45 -13.20 -0.89
CA ASP A 256 16.59 -13.76 -0.16
C ASP A 256 16.15 -14.34 1.19
N PRO A 257 15.61 -15.57 1.20
CA PRO A 257 15.12 -16.22 2.43
C PRO A 257 16.17 -16.44 3.53
N GLU A 258 17.46 -16.39 3.19
CA GLU A 258 18.53 -16.56 4.17
C GLU A 258 18.88 -15.27 4.91
N LYS A 259 18.67 -14.12 4.28
CA LYS A 259 19.09 -12.81 4.81
C LYS A 259 17.93 -11.91 5.18
N VAL A 260 16.83 -11.97 4.44
CA VAL A 260 15.63 -11.16 4.76
C VAL A 260 14.83 -11.87 5.85
N ILE A 261 14.96 -11.38 7.07
CA ILE A 261 14.37 -11.99 8.27
C ILE A 261 13.00 -11.42 8.65
N ALA A 262 12.64 -10.27 8.10
CA ALA A 262 11.33 -9.65 8.24
C ALA A 262 11.12 -8.65 7.11
N SER A 263 9.85 -8.27 6.86
CA SER A 263 9.52 -7.23 5.90
C SER A 263 8.44 -6.29 6.45
N CYS A 264 8.67 -4.98 6.32
CA CYS A 264 7.66 -3.95 6.54
C CYS A 264 6.91 -3.72 5.23
N ASP A 265 5.96 -4.60 4.93
CA ASP A 265 5.11 -4.47 3.76
C ASP A 265 4.16 -3.28 3.93
N TRP A 266 4.02 -2.46 2.91
CA TRP A 266 3.15 -1.30 2.95
C TRP A 266 1.67 -1.62 2.62
N GLY A 267 1.36 -2.87 2.26
CA GLY A 267 0.01 -3.38 2.06
C GLY A 267 -0.70 -2.78 0.85
N GLY A 268 0.04 -2.62 -0.24
CA GLY A 268 -0.49 -2.02 -1.47
C GLY A 268 -1.63 -2.81 -2.08
N GLU A 269 -1.57 -4.15 -1.99
CA GLU A 269 -2.64 -5.01 -2.48
C GLU A 269 -3.98 -4.68 -1.81
N GLU A 270 -4.02 -4.66 -0.50
CA GLU A 270 -5.25 -4.42 0.27
C GLU A 270 -5.75 -2.98 0.09
N MET A 271 -4.83 -2.01 0.09
CA MET A 271 -5.19 -0.59 -0.05
C MET A 271 -5.82 -0.28 -1.41
N ILE A 272 -5.21 -0.74 -2.50
CA ILE A 272 -5.72 -0.51 -3.84
C ILE A 272 -7.07 -1.24 -4.02
N CYS A 273 -7.16 -2.48 -3.53
CA CYS A 273 -8.42 -3.23 -3.56
C CYS A 273 -9.52 -2.53 -2.73
N ASP A 274 -9.18 -1.95 -1.57
CA ASP A 274 -10.13 -1.19 -0.73
C ASP A 274 -10.59 0.11 -1.39
N ILE A 275 -9.68 0.89 -2.00
CA ILE A 275 -10.02 2.10 -2.78
C ILE A 275 -10.99 1.78 -3.91
N ILE A 276 -10.72 0.71 -4.67
CA ILE A 276 -11.62 0.25 -5.74
C ILE A 276 -12.97 -0.17 -5.16
N GLY A 277 -12.96 -0.92 -4.05
CA GLY A 277 -14.18 -1.31 -3.35
C GLY A 277 -15.01 -0.12 -2.87
N LYS A 278 -14.38 0.90 -2.30
CA LYS A 278 -15.03 2.16 -1.91
C LYS A 278 -15.64 2.89 -3.09
N PHE A 279 -14.97 2.91 -4.23
CA PHE A 279 -15.50 3.50 -5.46
C PHE A 279 -16.75 2.77 -5.93
N LEU A 280 -16.70 1.44 -6.04
CA LEU A 280 -17.81 0.62 -6.49
C LEU A 280 -19.04 0.70 -5.58
N ASN A 281 -18.81 0.84 -4.27
CA ASN A 281 -19.88 0.99 -3.28
C ASN A 281 -20.39 2.44 -3.13
N GLY A 282 -19.84 3.40 -3.88
CA GLY A 282 -20.20 4.81 -3.79
C GLY A 282 -19.76 5.49 -2.49
N THR A 283 -18.79 4.93 -1.77
CA THR A 283 -18.25 5.47 -0.51
C THR A 283 -16.91 6.17 -0.68
N LEU A 284 -16.27 6.07 -1.85
CA LEU A 284 -15.09 6.86 -2.18
C LEU A 284 -15.49 8.33 -2.30
N GLN A 285 -14.85 9.19 -1.51
CA GLN A 285 -15.12 10.62 -1.51
C GLN A 285 -13.90 11.39 -2.01
N GLY A 286 -14.12 12.34 -2.90
CA GLY A 286 -13.11 13.34 -3.22
C GLY A 286 -12.84 14.26 -2.02
N ASN A 287 -11.73 14.98 -2.07
CA ASN A 287 -11.21 15.79 -0.96
C ASN A 287 -10.88 14.99 0.32
N VAL A 288 -10.73 13.67 0.22
CA VAL A 288 -10.42 12.78 1.36
C VAL A 288 -9.05 12.15 1.17
N LYS A 289 -8.29 12.08 2.27
CA LYS A 289 -7.07 11.28 2.39
C LYS A 289 -7.42 9.98 3.12
N TYR A 290 -7.25 8.87 2.44
CA TYR A 290 -7.39 7.54 3.03
C TYR A 290 -6.03 7.11 3.57
N GLU A 291 -5.89 7.13 4.86
CA GLU A 291 -4.65 6.73 5.55
C GLU A 291 -4.82 5.34 6.14
N TYR A 292 -3.84 4.49 5.86
CA TYR A 292 -3.80 3.10 6.29
C TYR A 292 -2.63 2.92 7.26
N THR A 293 -2.85 2.14 8.29
CA THR A 293 -1.86 1.83 9.33
C THR A 293 -2.02 0.37 9.74
N LEU A 294 -1.00 -0.23 10.32
CA LEU A 294 -1.09 -1.57 10.89
C LEU A 294 -2.27 -1.67 11.86
N GLY A 295 -2.41 -0.72 12.78
CA GLY A 295 -3.52 -0.65 13.73
C GLY A 295 -4.90 -0.50 13.08
N GLY A 296 -4.99 -0.05 11.83
CA GLY A 296 -6.23 0.06 11.05
C GLY A 296 -6.72 -1.27 10.44
N GLY A 297 -5.90 -2.31 10.44
CA GLY A 297 -6.24 -3.65 9.96
C GLY A 297 -6.39 -3.79 8.44
N ILE A 298 -6.05 -2.76 7.67
CA ILE A 298 -5.92 -2.75 6.22
C ILE A 298 -4.64 -1.99 5.89
N GLY A 299 -3.82 -2.52 5.00
CA GLY A 299 -2.58 -1.89 4.55
C GLY A 299 -1.36 -2.53 5.19
N PRO A 300 -0.50 -1.78 5.93
CA PRO A 300 0.81 -2.28 6.29
C PRO A 300 0.79 -3.55 7.14
N HIS A 301 1.73 -4.44 6.81
CA HIS A 301 1.94 -5.70 7.51
C HIS A 301 3.41 -5.81 7.96
N PHE A 302 3.63 -6.48 9.09
CA PHE A 302 4.97 -6.88 9.50
C PHE A 302 5.13 -8.39 9.25
N ALA A 303 5.71 -8.75 8.10
CA ALA A 303 5.98 -10.13 7.73
C ALA A 303 7.19 -10.66 8.54
N LYS A 304 7.05 -11.84 9.13
CA LYS A 304 7.96 -12.38 10.14
C LYS A 304 8.57 -13.69 9.67
N TYR A 305 9.89 -13.76 9.62
CA TYR A 305 10.67 -14.92 9.19
C TYR A 305 11.85 -15.18 10.15
N TYR A 306 11.82 -14.61 11.35
CA TYR A 306 12.89 -14.66 12.34
C TYR A 306 12.62 -15.62 13.50
N GLU A 307 11.51 -16.33 13.51
CA GLU A 307 11.09 -17.17 14.64
C GLU A 307 12.10 -18.26 14.96
N ASP A 308 12.78 -18.83 13.94
CA ASP A 308 13.79 -19.87 14.11
C ASP A 308 15.19 -19.33 14.54
N ILE A 309 15.41 -18.01 14.45
CA ILE A 309 16.73 -17.40 14.75
C ILE A 309 16.71 -16.46 15.94
N ALA A 310 15.53 -15.98 16.32
CA ALA A 310 15.34 -15.06 17.45
C ALA A 310 15.05 -15.81 18.75
N PRO A 311 15.52 -15.30 19.91
CA PRO A 311 15.09 -15.81 21.21
C PRO A 311 13.56 -15.78 21.36
N GLU A 312 12.98 -16.80 21.96
CA GLU A 312 11.53 -16.94 22.15
C GLU A 312 10.91 -15.70 22.86
N GLU A 313 11.61 -15.17 23.87
CA GLU A 313 11.17 -13.98 24.59
C GLU A 313 11.09 -12.73 23.67
N LEU A 314 12.01 -12.60 22.70
CA LEU A 314 11.97 -11.52 21.73
C LEU A 314 10.79 -11.68 20.76
N VAL A 315 10.56 -12.88 20.25
CA VAL A 315 9.41 -13.20 19.38
C VAL A 315 8.11 -12.88 20.10
N GLN A 316 7.97 -13.37 21.33
CA GLN A 316 6.79 -13.09 22.15
C GLN A 316 6.60 -11.59 22.37
N ARG A 317 7.66 -10.86 22.72
CA ARG A 317 7.60 -9.43 23.01
C ARG A 317 7.17 -8.60 21.79
N ILE A 318 7.68 -8.94 20.62
CA ILE A 318 7.28 -8.28 19.36
C ILE A 318 5.80 -8.59 19.05
N ASN A 319 5.36 -9.83 19.21
CA ASN A 319 3.97 -10.23 18.99
C ASN A 319 3.01 -9.53 19.95
N GLU A 320 3.35 -9.41 21.23
CA GLU A 320 2.58 -8.67 22.23
C GLU A 320 2.47 -7.17 21.85
N THR A 321 3.56 -6.60 21.38
CA THR A 321 3.58 -5.19 20.96
C THR A 321 2.75 -4.97 19.70
N GLU A 322 2.85 -5.84 18.71
CA GLU A 322 1.99 -5.78 17.53
C GLU A 322 0.52 -5.90 17.89
N GLN A 323 0.16 -6.82 18.78
CA GLN A 323 -1.22 -6.93 19.26
C GLN A 323 -1.68 -5.68 20.04
N ALA A 324 -0.78 -5.04 20.78
CA ALA A 324 -1.08 -3.79 21.47
C ALA A 324 -1.33 -2.63 20.47
N ILE A 325 -0.61 -2.62 19.35
CA ILE A 325 -0.86 -1.67 18.24
C ILE A 325 -2.21 -1.96 17.58
N LEU A 326 -2.46 -3.22 17.20
CA LEU A 326 -3.69 -3.64 16.53
C LEU A 326 -4.95 -3.37 17.36
N ASN A 327 -4.90 -3.51 18.67
CA ASN A 327 -6.03 -3.24 19.55
C ASN A 327 -6.07 -1.81 20.10
N GLY A 328 -5.14 -0.93 19.66
CA GLY A 328 -5.08 0.49 20.00
C GLY A 328 -4.60 0.81 21.43
N THR A 329 -4.04 -0.18 22.16
CA THR A 329 -3.49 0.05 23.51
C THR A 329 -2.06 0.61 23.48
N LYS A 330 -1.36 0.47 22.36
CA LYS A 330 -0.08 1.14 22.08
C LYS A 330 -0.21 1.96 20.81
N THR A 331 0.19 3.21 20.85
CA THR A 331 0.25 4.12 19.69
C THR A 331 1.69 4.49 19.43
N ILE A 332 2.13 4.35 18.19
CA ILE A 332 3.45 4.79 17.75
C ILE A 332 3.33 6.19 17.15
N PRO A 333 4.09 7.19 17.62
CA PRO A 333 4.03 8.54 17.07
C PRO A 333 4.50 8.59 15.60
N LYS A 334 3.86 9.46 14.81
CA LYS A 334 4.29 9.75 13.43
C LYS A 334 5.32 10.89 13.43
N TYR A 335 6.58 10.56 13.52
CA TYR A 335 7.68 11.54 13.42
C TYR A 335 8.03 11.80 11.95
N THR A 336 7.77 13.00 11.46
CA THR A 336 7.95 13.36 10.04
C THR A 336 9.15 14.27 9.76
N GLU A 337 9.89 14.62 10.82
CA GLU A 337 11.09 15.44 10.74
C GLU A 337 12.31 14.60 11.13
N PRO A 338 13.41 14.65 10.36
CA PRO A 338 14.65 13.94 10.70
C PRO A 338 15.20 14.36 12.07
N GLY A 339 15.70 13.38 12.84
CA GLY A 339 16.26 13.63 14.17
C GLY A 339 15.19 13.84 15.26
N SER A 340 13.95 13.47 15.02
CA SER A 340 12.89 13.50 16.04
C SER A 340 13.11 12.49 17.16
N VAL A 341 13.82 11.42 16.88
CA VAL A 341 14.27 10.41 17.83
C VAL A 341 15.78 10.46 17.94
N ASP A 342 16.29 10.82 19.12
CA ASP A 342 17.73 10.77 19.40
C ASP A 342 18.18 9.30 19.38
N PRO A 343 19.29 8.99 18.67
CA PRO A 343 19.81 7.65 18.51
C PRO A 343 20.31 7.02 19.82
#